data_c302f585d54bd06903021f0d2ab20045
#
_entry.id   c302f585d54bd06903021f0d2ab20045
#
_cell.length_a   1.000
_cell.length_b   1.000
_cell.length_c   1.000
_cell.angle_alpha   90.00
_cell.angle_beta   90.00
_cell.angle_gamma   90.00
#
_symmetry.space_group_name_H-M   'P 1'
#
loop_
_entity.id
_entity.type
_entity.pdbx_description
1 polymer ?
#
loop_
_entity_poly.entity_id
_entity_poly.type
_entity_poly.pdbx_seq_one_letter_code
_entity_poly.pdbx_strand_id
1 'polypeptide(L)'
;MDERTQLLHSLAIDRTAPRAVRPHRRFLRAIVAVAVILAAGGAAIVWQLSTSALPVAAVPPPGPPPAPPPATTASQSRALVASGYVVARRKATIASEITGKVVELRVDEGNVVEAGQILAQLDSSIAETDLALAQSRALASQAAVGAIAADLRDAERIFDRTQTLSQKNFATEADLTKAEARVGVLRAQLNQSQAQRETARLDAQRAAKVLEQHRIRAPFAGVVIERSAQPGEMISPMSAGGSFTRTGICTIVDMDSIEVEVDVNEAFIGRVHAGGRVTAVLDAYPDWTIPASVIAIVPTANRDKATVKVRIGFAIKDPRILPDMGIKVSFLDPDGPGASAAAHPSRPD
;
A
#
# COMPACT_ATOMS: atom_id res chain seq x y z
N MET A 1 -4.40 -51.18 39.39
CA MET A 1 -4.47 -49.70 39.21
C MET A 1 -3.19 -49.11 38.65
N ASP A 2 -2.35 -49.83 37.89
CA ASP A 2 -0.96 -49.36 37.66
C ASP A 2 -0.44 -49.40 36.22
N GLU A 3 -1.17 -49.93 35.29
CA GLU A 3 -0.70 -49.99 33.89
C GLU A 3 -0.93 -48.71 33.09
N ARG A 4 -1.95 -47.91 33.45
CA ARG A 4 -2.26 -46.63 32.78
C ARG A 4 -1.30 -45.49 33.28
N THR A 5 -0.80 -45.57 34.47
CA THR A 5 0.18 -44.62 35.03
C THR A 5 1.58 -44.79 34.44
N GLN A 6 1.97 -46.02 34.07
CA GLN A 6 3.24 -46.27 33.41
C GLN A 6 3.28 -45.75 31.98
N LEU A 7 2.15 -45.86 31.24
CA LEU A 7 2.06 -45.28 29.88
C LEU A 7 2.10 -43.75 29.83
N LEU A 8 1.60 -43.08 30.87
CA LEU A 8 1.68 -41.61 30.98
C LEU A 8 3.10 -41.11 31.30
N HIS A 9 3.89 -41.89 32.03
CA HIS A 9 5.30 -41.55 32.31
C HIS A 9 6.23 -41.71 31.10
N SER A 10 5.89 -42.57 30.14
CA SER A 10 6.69 -42.73 28.91
C SER A 10 6.53 -41.58 27.90
N LEU A 11 5.52 -40.71 28.08
CA LEU A 11 5.27 -39.53 27.25
C LEU A 11 5.83 -38.23 27.82
N ALA A 12 6.48 -38.27 28.99
CA ALA A 12 7.11 -37.09 29.56
C ALA A 12 8.40 -36.78 28.80
N ILE A 13 8.37 -35.74 27.98
CA ILE A 13 9.54 -35.19 27.28
C ILE A 13 10.45 -34.52 28.32
N ASP A 14 11.59 -35.16 28.63
CA ASP A 14 12.64 -34.60 29.51
C ASP A 14 13.29 -33.39 28.80
N ARG A 15 13.00 -32.19 29.26
CA ARG A 15 13.53 -30.91 28.73
C ARG A 15 14.86 -30.49 29.40
N THR A 16 15.42 -31.29 30.25
CA THR A 16 16.61 -30.94 31.05
C THR A 16 17.93 -31.57 30.59
N ALA A 17 17.99 -32.23 29.43
CA ALA A 17 19.25 -32.74 28.91
C ALA A 17 20.11 -31.58 28.36
N PRO A 18 21.27 -31.23 28.97
CA PRO A 18 22.15 -30.22 28.41
C PRO A 18 22.78 -30.75 27.13
N ARG A 19 22.57 -30.04 26.04
CA ARG A 19 23.18 -30.30 24.73
C ARG A 19 24.72 -30.19 24.89
N ALA A 20 25.42 -31.32 24.86
CA ALA A 20 26.85 -31.36 24.86
C ALA A 20 27.42 -30.67 23.61
N VAL A 21 27.86 -29.43 23.74
CA VAL A 21 28.60 -28.70 22.71
C VAL A 21 29.99 -29.31 22.60
N ARG A 22 30.27 -30.10 21.58
CA ARG A 22 31.60 -30.61 21.28
C ARG A 22 32.47 -29.44 20.82
N PRO A 23 33.58 -29.12 21.48
CA PRO A 23 34.46 -28.03 21.07
C PRO A 23 35.15 -28.40 19.75
N HIS A 24 34.85 -27.66 18.68
CA HIS A 24 35.55 -27.78 17.39
C HIS A 24 36.94 -27.14 17.45
N ARG A 25 37.85 -27.68 18.29
CA ARG A 25 39.26 -27.24 18.37
C ARG A 25 40.00 -27.31 17.02
N ARG A 26 39.53 -28.13 16.08
CA ARG A 26 40.13 -28.22 14.73
C ARG A 26 39.73 -27.03 13.86
N PHE A 27 38.50 -26.50 14.01
CA PHE A 27 38.05 -25.32 13.26
C PHE A 27 38.74 -24.03 13.72
N LEU A 28 38.99 -23.89 15.04
CA LEU A 28 39.69 -22.70 15.54
C LEU A 28 41.14 -22.67 15.04
N ARG A 29 41.82 -23.82 14.94
CA ARG A 29 43.19 -23.91 14.42
C ARG A 29 43.26 -23.60 12.92
N ALA A 30 42.24 -23.96 12.13
CA ALA A 30 42.14 -23.60 10.72
C ALA A 30 41.94 -22.10 10.51
N ILE A 31 41.12 -21.45 11.31
CA ILE A 31 40.87 -19.98 11.24
C ILE A 31 42.15 -19.21 11.61
N VAL A 32 42.86 -19.63 12.65
CA VAL A 32 44.13 -19.00 13.05
C VAL A 32 45.20 -19.17 11.95
N ALA A 33 45.31 -20.35 11.33
CA ALA A 33 46.24 -20.56 10.23
C ALA A 33 45.97 -19.67 9.00
N VAL A 34 44.69 -19.50 8.64
CA VAL A 34 44.29 -18.59 7.52
C VAL A 34 44.60 -17.14 7.87
N ALA A 35 44.36 -16.70 9.11
CA ALA A 35 44.67 -15.34 9.55
C ALA A 35 46.17 -15.03 9.51
N VAL A 36 47.04 -15.99 9.89
CA VAL A 36 48.50 -15.83 9.82
C VAL A 36 48.99 -15.75 8.38
N ILE A 37 48.44 -16.55 7.45
CA ILE A 37 48.80 -16.50 6.03
C ILE A 37 48.38 -15.15 5.39
N LEU A 38 47.23 -14.63 5.74
CA LEU A 38 46.77 -13.31 5.26
C LEU A 38 47.63 -12.17 5.83
N ALA A 39 48.03 -12.24 7.09
CA ALA A 39 48.91 -11.24 7.71
C ALA A 39 50.31 -11.25 7.08
N ALA A 40 50.88 -12.43 6.79
CA ALA A 40 52.19 -12.57 6.15
C ALA A 40 52.16 -12.09 4.68
N GLY A 41 51.06 -12.38 3.95
CA GLY A 41 50.83 -11.88 2.57
C GLY A 41 50.71 -10.36 2.52
N GLY A 42 49.98 -9.75 3.45
CA GLY A 42 49.84 -8.28 3.56
C GLY A 42 51.17 -7.58 3.84
N ALA A 43 51.99 -8.12 4.73
CA ALA A 43 53.30 -7.56 5.05
C ALA A 43 54.28 -7.62 3.87
N ALA A 44 54.26 -8.69 3.04
CA ALA A 44 55.10 -8.83 1.84
C ALA A 44 54.72 -7.81 0.76
N ILE A 45 53.38 -7.54 0.57
CA ILE A 45 52.89 -6.53 -0.39
C ILE A 45 53.30 -5.12 0.02
N VAL A 46 53.20 -4.79 1.30
CA VAL A 46 53.61 -3.45 1.81
C VAL A 46 55.12 -3.25 1.70
N TRP A 47 55.94 -4.29 1.90
CA TRP A 47 57.39 -4.22 1.73
C TRP A 47 57.79 -4.05 0.28
N GLN A 48 57.08 -4.68 -0.66
CA GLN A 48 57.36 -4.57 -2.10
C GLN A 48 56.99 -3.18 -2.69
N LEU A 49 55.98 -2.51 -2.11
CA LEU A 49 55.55 -1.16 -2.49
C LEU A 49 56.47 -0.06 -1.94
N SER A 50 57.20 -0.32 -0.83
CA SER A 50 58.09 0.66 -0.22
C SER A 50 59.53 0.66 -0.82
N THR A 51 59.89 -0.30 -1.66
CA THR A 51 61.23 -0.39 -2.30
C THR A 51 61.30 0.16 -3.70
N SER A 52 60.19 0.66 -4.29
CA SER A 52 60.19 1.25 -5.64
C SER A 52 60.32 2.76 -5.61
N ALA A 53 61.30 3.31 -4.88
CA ALA A 53 61.66 4.71 -5.02
C ALA A 53 62.56 4.89 -6.28
N LEU A 54 62.00 5.41 -7.36
CA LEU A 54 62.75 5.85 -8.51
C LEU A 54 63.58 7.09 -8.17
N PRO A 55 64.83 7.20 -8.66
CA PRO A 55 65.64 8.41 -8.42
C PRO A 55 65.04 9.59 -9.16
N VAL A 56 64.63 10.64 -8.41
CA VAL A 56 64.23 11.92 -8.96
C VAL A 56 65.44 12.63 -9.52
N ALA A 57 65.51 12.76 -10.85
CA ALA A 57 66.48 13.64 -11.50
C ALA A 57 66.14 15.09 -11.16
N ALA A 58 67.14 15.81 -10.65
CA ALA A 58 67.02 17.25 -10.33
C ALA A 58 66.79 18.06 -11.59
N VAL A 59 65.59 18.66 -11.70
CA VAL A 59 65.22 19.63 -12.73
C VAL A 59 65.70 21.02 -12.25
N PRO A 60 66.36 21.84 -13.11
CA PRO A 60 66.75 23.20 -12.72
C PRO A 60 65.52 24.08 -12.47
N PRO A 61 65.63 25.12 -11.62
CA PRO A 61 64.49 25.95 -11.20
C PRO A 61 63.90 26.69 -12.42
N PRO A 62 62.58 26.64 -12.62
CA PRO A 62 61.90 27.42 -13.65
C PRO A 62 61.91 28.92 -13.31
N GLY A 63 62.14 29.76 -14.33
CA GLY A 63 62.03 31.21 -14.21
C GLY A 63 60.60 31.66 -13.84
N PRO A 64 60.43 32.93 -13.39
CA PRO A 64 59.15 33.42 -12.90
C PRO A 64 58.08 33.29 -13.98
N PRO A 65 56.88 32.77 -13.59
CA PRO A 65 55.79 32.56 -14.54
C PRO A 65 55.26 33.89 -15.05
N PRO A 66 54.87 34.01 -16.34
CA PRO A 66 54.17 35.17 -16.85
C PRO A 66 52.84 35.35 -16.09
N ALA A 67 52.51 36.60 -15.77
CA ALA A 67 51.27 36.93 -15.08
C ALA A 67 50.07 36.35 -15.81
N PRO A 68 49.13 35.69 -15.08
CA PRO A 68 47.92 35.16 -15.71
C PRO A 68 47.10 36.29 -16.31
N PRO A 69 46.50 36.14 -17.47
CA PRO A 69 45.55 37.10 -18.00
C PRO A 69 44.40 37.29 -17.02
N PRO A 70 43.79 38.45 -16.92
CA PRO A 70 42.72 38.70 -16.00
C PRO A 70 41.61 37.67 -16.27
N ALA A 71 41.37 36.80 -15.29
CA ALA A 71 40.26 35.90 -15.33
C ALA A 71 39.00 36.71 -15.38
N THR A 72 38.36 36.76 -16.52
CA THR A 72 37.00 37.25 -16.66
C THR A 72 36.15 36.36 -15.79
N THR A 73 35.86 36.80 -14.60
CA THR A 73 34.91 36.17 -13.70
C THR A 73 33.54 36.30 -14.36
N ALA A 74 33.27 35.42 -15.32
CA ALA A 74 31.91 35.13 -15.68
C ALA A 74 31.27 34.57 -14.39
N SER A 75 30.49 35.39 -13.71
CA SER A 75 29.54 34.97 -12.70
C SER A 75 28.60 33.97 -13.37
N GLN A 76 29.05 32.70 -13.48
CA GLN A 76 28.14 31.61 -13.72
C GLN A 76 27.25 31.61 -12.50
N SER A 77 26.05 32.15 -12.65
CA SER A 77 24.94 31.88 -11.75
C SER A 77 24.88 30.34 -11.62
N ARG A 78 25.39 29.83 -10.49
CA ARG A 78 25.41 28.38 -10.23
C ARG A 78 23.99 27.95 -10.13
N ALA A 79 23.41 27.54 -11.25
CA ALA A 79 22.13 26.89 -11.25
C ALA A 79 22.22 25.73 -10.25
N LEU A 80 21.32 25.73 -9.26
CA LEU A 80 21.22 24.63 -8.29
C LEU A 80 20.73 23.41 -9.05
N VAL A 81 21.57 22.39 -9.16
CA VAL A 81 21.20 21.11 -9.78
C VAL A 81 21.02 20.06 -8.70
N ALA A 82 19.88 19.38 -8.72
CA ALA A 82 19.58 18.25 -7.84
C ALA A 82 19.22 17.02 -8.68
N SER A 83 19.62 15.86 -8.19
CA SER A 83 19.25 14.57 -8.80
C SER A 83 18.10 13.93 -8.01
N GLY A 84 17.27 13.15 -8.71
CA GLY A 84 16.15 12.47 -8.10
C GLY A 84 15.57 11.42 -9.01
N TYR A 85 14.36 11.00 -8.70
CA TYR A 85 13.63 9.98 -9.45
C TYR A 85 12.22 10.45 -9.77
N VAL A 86 11.72 9.95 -10.89
CA VAL A 86 10.31 10.06 -11.24
C VAL A 86 9.53 9.11 -10.37
N VAL A 87 8.52 9.61 -9.66
CA VAL A 87 7.67 8.80 -8.77
C VAL A 87 6.21 8.99 -9.13
N ALA A 88 5.43 7.95 -9.02
CA ALA A 88 3.98 8.09 -9.11
C ALA A 88 3.41 8.38 -7.73
N ARG A 89 2.64 9.45 -7.62
CA ARG A 89 1.96 9.82 -6.37
C ARG A 89 0.98 8.75 -5.91
N ARG A 90 0.28 8.10 -6.86
CA ARG A 90 -0.62 6.99 -6.59
C ARG A 90 -0.01 5.70 -7.12
N LYS A 91 0.60 4.93 -6.23
CA LYS A 91 1.13 3.58 -6.46
C LYS A 91 0.55 2.69 -5.36
N ALA A 92 -0.07 1.58 -5.73
CA ALA A 92 -0.63 0.65 -4.77
C ALA A 92 -0.33 -0.79 -5.17
N THR A 93 0.14 -1.56 -4.22
CA THR A 93 0.19 -3.03 -4.33
C THR A 93 -1.15 -3.57 -3.86
N ILE A 94 -1.87 -4.21 -4.78
CA ILE A 94 -3.20 -4.77 -4.53
C ILE A 94 -3.03 -6.13 -3.86
N ALA A 95 -3.62 -6.27 -2.69
CA ALA A 95 -3.64 -7.50 -1.92
C ALA A 95 -5.07 -8.01 -1.75
N SER A 96 -5.22 -9.27 -1.38
CA SER A 96 -6.50 -9.83 -0.98
C SER A 96 -6.84 -9.42 0.45
N GLU A 97 -8.13 -9.16 0.73
CA GLU A 97 -8.65 -8.96 2.09
C GLU A 97 -8.88 -10.28 2.83
N ILE A 98 -8.98 -11.39 2.09
CA ILE A 98 -9.25 -12.73 2.61
C ILE A 98 -8.21 -13.73 2.09
N THR A 99 -8.06 -14.83 2.80
CA THR A 99 -7.24 -15.95 2.33
C THR A 99 -8.04 -16.80 1.34
N GLY A 100 -7.45 -17.08 0.17
CA GLY A 100 -8.08 -17.90 -0.85
C GLY A 100 -7.11 -18.31 -1.96
N LYS A 101 -7.51 -19.32 -2.74
CA LYS A 101 -6.81 -19.76 -3.93
C LYS A 101 -7.20 -18.88 -5.11
N VAL A 102 -6.23 -18.41 -5.88
CA VAL A 102 -6.47 -17.68 -7.14
C VAL A 102 -6.97 -18.67 -8.20
N VAL A 103 -8.18 -18.46 -8.68
CA VAL A 103 -8.76 -19.25 -9.78
C VAL A 103 -8.42 -18.61 -11.11
N GLU A 104 -8.60 -17.29 -11.20
CA GLU A 104 -8.39 -16.55 -12.43
C GLU A 104 -7.65 -15.24 -12.13
N LEU A 105 -6.70 -14.91 -12.99
CA LEU A 105 -6.00 -13.62 -13.02
C LEU A 105 -6.22 -12.99 -14.38
N ARG A 106 -6.78 -11.78 -14.42
CA ARG A 106 -7.21 -11.09 -15.66
C ARG A 106 -6.29 -9.96 -16.07
N VAL A 107 -5.13 -9.86 -15.45
CA VAL A 107 -4.18 -8.77 -15.71
C VAL A 107 -2.77 -9.30 -15.84
N ASP A 108 -2.02 -8.68 -16.73
CA ASP A 108 -0.60 -8.88 -16.94
C ASP A 108 0.16 -7.54 -16.81
N GLU A 109 1.46 -7.61 -16.68
CA GLU A 109 2.33 -6.44 -16.64
C GLU A 109 2.20 -5.61 -17.94
N GLY A 110 2.11 -4.30 -17.78
CA GLY A 110 1.87 -3.38 -18.88
C GLY A 110 0.39 -3.14 -19.23
N ASN A 111 -0.54 -3.90 -18.66
CA ASN A 111 -1.97 -3.70 -18.93
C ASN A 111 -2.49 -2.42 -18.27
N VAL A 112 -3.29 -1.68 -19.01
CA VAL A 112 -4.08 -0.55 -18.49
C VAL A 112 -5.34 -1.10 -17.84
N VAL A 113 -5.65 -0.64 -16.63
CA VAL A 113 -6.81 -1.05 -15.86
C VAL A 113 -7.65 0.15 -15.45
N GLU A 114 -8.96 -0.03 -15.39
CA GLU A 114 -9.90 0.99 -14.92
C GLU A 114 -10.21 0.83 -13.42
N ALA A 115 -10.67 1.91 -12.79
CA ALA A 115 -11.11 1.85 -11.40
C ALA A 115 -12.31 0.88 -11.26
N GLY A 116 -12.26 -0.04 -10.28
CA GLY A 116 -13.28 -1.05 -10.06
C GLY A 116 -13.19 -2.29 -10.97
N GLN A 117 -12.29 -2.32 -11.96
CA GLN A 117 -12.07 -3.48 -12.82
C GLN A 117 -11.60 -4.68 -11.99
N ILE A 118 -12.13 -5.88 -12.30
CA ILE A 118 -11.73 -7.13 -11.63
C ILE A 118 -10.34 -7.53 -12.16
N LEU A 119 -9.39 -7.64 -11.24
CA LEU A 119 -8.00 -8.01 -11.51
C LEU A 119 -7.78 -9.51 -11.34
N ALA A 120 -8.36 -10.05 -10.27
CA ALA A 120 -8.26 -11.47 -9.93
C ALA A 120 -9.54 -11.96 -9.29
N GLN A 121 -9.78 -13.26 -9.40
CA GLN A 121 -10.87 -13.96 -8.74
C GLN A 121 -10.31 -15.10 -7.89
N LEU A 122 -10.72 -15.12 -6.63
CA LEU A 122 -10.45 -16.23 -5.71
C LEU A 122 -11.56 -17.28 -5.81
N ASP A 123 -11.29 -18.49 -5.34
CA ASP A 123 -12.28 -19.55 -5.23
C ASP A 123 -13.42 -19.12 -4.30
N SER A 124 -14.60 -18.93 -4.87
CA SER A 124 -15.80 -18.41 -4.20
C SER A 124 -16.85 -19.48 -3.93
N SER A 125 -16.59 -20.74 -4.24
CA SER A 125 -17.59 -21.83 -4.21
C SER A 125 -18.30 -21.98 -2.86
N ILE A 126 -17.55 -21.88 -1.76
CA ILE A 126 -18.10 -21.93 -0.40
C ILE A 126 -18.91 -20.65 -0.11
N ALA A 127 -18.36 -19.49 -0.43
CA ALA A 127 -19.02 -18.21 -0.16
C ALA A 127 -20.33 -18.03 -0.95
N GLU A 128 -20.41 -18.58 -2.17
CA GLU A 128 -21.64 -18.61 -2.97
C GLU A 128 -22.72 -19.49 -2.31
N THR A 129 -22.32 -20.66 -1.78
CA THR A 129 -23.23 -21.55 -1.06
C THR A 129 -23.72 -20.92 0.25
N ASP A 130 -22.82 -20.26 0.99
CA ASP A 130 -23.16 -19.54 2.22
C ASP A 130 -24.13 -18.40 1.96
N LEU A 131 -23.94 -17.64 0.89
CA LEU A 131 -24.86 -16.60 0.46
C LEU A 131 -26.23 -17.17 0.12
N ALA A 132 -26.30 -18.25 -0.67
CA ALA A 132 -27.55 -18.89 -1.02
C ALA A 132 -28.31 -19.41 0.21
N LEU A 133 -27.60 -19.97 1.18
CA LEU A 133 -28.18 -20.41 2.46
C LEU A 133 -28.74 -19.23 3.27
N ALA A 134 -27.96 -18.14 3.39
CA ALA A 134 -28.39 -16.95 4.13
C ALA A 134 -29.60 -16.29 3.46
N GLN A 135 -29.62 -16.20 2.13
CA GLN A 135 -30.77 -15.71 1.37
C GLN A 135 -32.02 -16.57 1.59
N SER A 136 -31.89 -17.88 1.60
CA SER A 136 -33.00 -18.80 1.87
C SER A 136 -33.57 -18.60 3.29
N ARG A 137 -32.72 -18.37 4.29
CA ARG A 137 -33.13 -18.04 5.66
C ARG A 137 -33.85 -16.69 5.72
N ALA A 138 -33.39 -15.69 5.00
CA ALA A 138 -34.04 -14.38 4.92
C ALA A 138 -35.44 -14.49 4.30
N LEU A 139 -35.60 -15.28 3.23
CA LEU A 139 -36.91 -15.55 2.62
C LEU A 139 -37.86 -16.28 3.56
N ALA A 140 -37.36 -17.31 4.29
CA ALA A 140 -38.19 -18.02 5.28
C ALA A 140 -38.66 -17.11 6.41
N SER A 141 -37.77 -16.24 6.93
CA SER A 141 -38.12 -15.27 7.99
C SER A 141 -39.14 -14.22 7.47
N GLN A 142 -39.02 -13.80 6.22
CA GLN A 142 -39.99 -12.90 5.59
C GLN A 142 -41.38 -13.56 5.47
N ALA A 143 -41.44 -14.84 5.12
CA ALA A 143 -42.71 -15.61 5.07
C ALA A 143 -43.33 -15.73 6.47
N ALA A 144 -42.53 -15.96 7.52
CA ALA A 144 -43.00 -16.01 8.91
C ALA A 144 -43.66 -14.69 9.36
N VAL A 145 -43.06 -13.55 8.99
CA VAL A 145 -43.67 -12.24 9.24
C VAL A 145 -45.03 -12.13 8.56
N GLY A 146 -45.15 -12.60 7.31
CA GLY A 146 -46.39 -12.60 6.55
C GLY A 146 -47.50 -13.44 7.24
N ALA A 147 -47.18 -14.61 7.76
CA ALA A 147 -48.12 -15.48 8.48
C ALA A 147 -48.65 -14.80 9.77
N ILE A 148 -47.76 -14.32 10.63
CA ILE A 148 -48.15 -13.63 11.87
C ILE A 148 -48.93 -12.36 11.57
N ALA A 149 -48.59 -11.62 10.53
CA ALA A 149 -49.37 -10.43 10.12
C ALA A 149 -50.76 -10.79 9.62
N ALA A 150 -51.00 -11.96 9.04
CA ALA A 150 -52.30 -12.45 8.65
C ALA A 150 -53.13 -12.84 9.91
N ASP A 151 -52.51 -13.54 10.87
CA ASP A 151 -53.13 -13.90 12.13
C ASP A 151 -53.52 -12.67 12.93
N LEU A 152 -52.68 -11.64 12.97
CA LEU A 152 -52.96 -10.38 13.65
C LEU A 152 -54.16 -9.68 13.02
N ARG A 153 -54.23 -9.60 11.70
CA ARG A 153 -55.38 -8.98 10.99
C ARG A 153 -56.69 -9.71 11.27
N ASP A 154 -56.65 -11.05 11.45
CA ASP A 154 -57.82 -11.81 11.80
C ASP A 154 -58.24 -11.53 13.26
N ALA A 155 -57.30 -11.52 14.19
CA ALA A 155 -57.54 -11.19 15.59
C ALA A 155 -58.08 -9.76 15.76
N GLU A 156 -57.59 -8.78 14.99
CA GLU A 156 -58.09 -7.40 15.00
C GLU A 156 -59.56 -7.36 14.51
N ARG A 157 -59.93 -8.09 13.46
CA ARG A 157 -61.31 -8.19 12.98
C ARG A 157 -62.23 -8.83 14.01
N ILE A 158 -61.73 -9.86 14.75
CA ILE A 158 -62.51 -10.49 15.82
C ILE A 158 -62.71 -9.49 17.00
N PHE A 159 -61.65 -8.76 17.36
CA PHE A 159 -61.74 -7.75 18.43
C PHE A 159 -62.74 -6.65 18.09
N ASP A 160 -62.70 -6.06 16.89
CA ASP A 160 -63.60 -5.03 16.43
C ASP A 160 -65.07 -5.49 16.44
N ARG A 161 -65.30 -6.73 16.03
CA ARG A 161 -66.65 -7.37 16.06
C ARG A 161 -67.12 -7.52 17.51
N THR A 162 -66.26 -8.08 18.38
CA THR A 162 -66.60 -8.31 19.82
C THR A 162 -66.85 -7.00 20.53
N GLN A 163 -66.07 -5.97 20.24
CA GLN A 163 -66.27 -4.60 20.78
C GLN A 163 -67.63 -4.03 20.39
N THR A 164 -67.98 -4.18 19.09
CA THR A 164 -69.32 -3.72 18.61
C THR A 164 -70.47 -4.46 19.27
N LEU A 165 -70.32 -5.77 19.49
CA LEU A 165 -71.34 -6.60 20.17
C LEU A 165 -71.42 -6.28 21.66
N SER A 166 -70.31 -6.02 22.35
CA SER A 166 -70.28 -5.61 23.77
C SER A 166 -70.99 -4.27 23.96
N GLN A 167 -70.78 -3.30 23.08
CA GLN A 167 -71.48 -2.00 23.14
C GLN A 167 -73.01 -2.16 22.99
N LYS A 168 -73.47 -3.24 22.37
CA LYS A 168 -74.89 -3.58 22.20
C LYS A 168 -75.38 -4.56 23.25
N ASN A 169 -74.61 -4.89 24.32
CA ASN A 169 -74.83 -5.89 25.35
C ASN A 169 -75.03 -7.34 24.82
N PHE A 170 -74.47 -7.68 23.67
CA PHE A 170 -74.51 -9.04 23.11
C PHE A 170 -73.19 -9.83 23.29
N ALA A 171 -72.16 -9.23 23.89
CA ALA A 171 -70.92 -9.91 24.27
C ALA A 171 -70.55 -9.57 25.71
N THR A 172 -69.83 -10.47 26.42
CA THR A 172 -69.41 -10.24 27.81
C THR A 172 -68.11 -9.40 27.83
N GLU A 173 -67.87 -8.71 28.95
CA GLU A 173 -66.58 -7.99 29.18
C GLU A 173 -65.37 -8.93 29.16
N ALA A 174 -65.56 -10.17 29.63
CA ALA A 174 -64.55 -11.22 29.57
C ALA A 174 -64.16 -11.59 28.13
N ASP A 175 -65.12 -11.64 27.19
CA ASP A 175 -64.88 -11.92 25.79
C ASP A 175 -64.11 -10.78 25.11
N LEU A 176 -64.45 -9.52 25.45
CA LEU A 176 -63.73 -8.35 24.95
C LEU A 176 -62.26 -8.32 25.42
N THR A 177 -62.05 -8.50 26.74
CA THR A 177 -60.70 -8.54 27.33
C THR A 177 -59.84 -9.68 26.70
N LYS A 178 -60.46 -10.86 26.46
CA LYS A 178 -59.78 -11.97 25.81
C LYS A 178 -59.37 -11.65 24.37
N ALA A 179 -60.24 -11.00 23.61
CA ALA A 179 -59.95 -10.61 22.23
C ALA A 179 -58.84 -9.53 22.17
N GLU A 180 -58.88 -8.55 23.07
CA GLU A 180 -57.85 -7.54 23.23
C GLU A 180 -56.48 -8.14 23.59
N ALA A 181 -56.43 -9.02 24.59
CA ALA A 181 -55.21 -9.72 24.96
C ALA A 181 -54.61 -10.52 23.78
N ARG A 182 -55.44 -11.14 22.94
CA ARG A 182 -55.00 -11.89 21.74
C ARG A 182 -54.34 -10.96 20.72
N VAL A 183 -54.92 -9.78 20.46
CA VAL A 183 -54.31 -8.76 19.58
C VAL A 183 -52.98 -8.30 20.16
N GLY A 184 -52.89 -8.05 21.47
CA GLY A 184 -51.62 -7.68 22.13
C GLY A 184 -50.51 -8.69 21.97
N VAL A 185 -50.83 -9.98 22.17
CA VAL A 185 -49.86 -11.09 21.98
C VAL A 185 -49.38 -11.16 20.55
N LEU A 186 -50.29 -11.09 19.56
CA LEU A 186 -49.93 -11.19 18.15
C LEU A 186 -49.13 -9.99 17.66
N ARG A 187 -49.36 -8.78 18.19
CA ARG A 187 -48.53 -7.61 17.92
C ARG A 187 -47.11 -7.80 18.46
N ALA A 188 -46.96 -8.33 19.68
CA ALA A 188 -45.64 -8.65 20.22
C ALA A 188 -44.90 -9.70 19.38
N GLN A 189 -45.63 -10.76 18.94
CA GLN A 189 -45.06 -11.78 18.04
C GLN A 189 -44.67 -11.23 16.68
N LEU A 190 -45.47 -10.30 16.12
CA LEU A 190 -45.14 -9.63 14.87
C LEU A 190 -43.83 -8.83 15.00
N ASN A 191 -43.71 -8.04 16.05
CA ASN A 191 -42.49 -7.27 16.34
C ASN A 191 -41.27 -8.19 16.48
N GLN A 192 -41.39 -9.30 17.20
CA GLN A 192 -40.35 -10.31 17.33
C GLN A 192 -39.96 -10.92 15.95
N SER A 193 -40.93 -11.30 15.14
CA SER A 193 -40.71 -11.87 13.84
C SER A 193 -40.07 -10.86 12.86
N GLN A 194 -40.45 -9.59 12.94
CA GLN A 194 -39.82 -8.51 12.19
C GLN A 194 -38.35 -8.32 12.57
N ALA A 195 -38.01 -8.40 13.88
CA ALA A 195 -36.64 -8.34 14.35
C ALA A 195 -35.82 -9.56 13.82
N GLN A 196 -36.41 -10.76 13.84
CA GLN A 196 -35.77 -11.96 13.28
C GLN A 196 -35.53 -11.85 11.77
N ARG A 197 -36.52 -11.31 11.02
CA ARG A 197 -36.34 -11.04 9.58
C ARG A 197 -35.18 -10.06 9.32
N GLU A 198 -35.09 -9.00 10.11
CA GLU A 198 -34.01 -8.02 9.96
C GLU A 198 -32.65 -8.65 10.23
N THR A 199 -32.51 -9.47 11.26
CA THR A 199 -31.28 -10.25 11.54
C THR A 199 -30.92 -11.15 10.35
N ALA A 200 -31.87 -11.93 9.84
CA ALA A 200 -31.61 -12.80 8.69
C ALA A 200 -31.24 -12.02 7.41
N ARG A 201 -31.82 -10.83 7.21
CA ARG A 201 -31.47 -9.93 6.12
C ARG A 201 -30.03 -9.42 6.23
N LEU A 202 -29.62 -9.04 7.43
CA LEU A 202 -28.24 -8.59 7.69
C LEU A 202 -27.23 -9.72 7.52
N ASP A 203 -27.59 -10.95 7.91
CA ASP A 203 -26.75 -12.14 7.66
C ASP A 203 -26.55 -12.38 6.15
N ALA A 204 -27.62 -12.27 5.36
CA ALA A 204 -27.50 -12.39 3.90
C ALA A 204 -26.66 -11.26 3.29
N GLN A 205 -26.76 -10.04 3.78
CA GLN A 205 -25.90 -8.92 3.34
C GLN A 205 -24.43 -9.17 3.70
N ARG A 206 -24.16 -9.70 4.91
CA ARG A 206 -22.81 -10.08 5.33
C ARG A 206 -22.23 -11.14 4.41
N ALA A 207 -22.98 -12.20 4.09
CA ALA A 207 -22.55 -13.26 3.19
C ALA A 207 -22.27 -12.73 1.78
N ALA A 208 -23.10 -11.79 1.27
CA ALA A 208 -22.86 -11.11 -0.01
C ALA A 208 -21.57 -10.29 0.00
N LYS A 209 -21.27 -9.61 1.11
CA LYS A 209 -20.03 -8.84 1.27
C LYS A 209 -18.81 -9.75 1.25
N VAL A 210 -18.88 -10.91 1.94
CA VAL A 210 -17.80 -11.91 1.93
C VAL A 210 -17.59 -12.46 0.52
N LEU A 211 -18.66 -12.74 -0.22
CA LEU A 211 -18.55 -13.17 -1.62
C LEU A 211 -17.88 -12.11 -2.49
N GLU A 212 -18.20 -10.83 -2.32
CA GLU A 212 -17.57 -9.76 -3.08
C GLU A 212 -16.08 -9.62 -2.81
N GLN A 213 -15.61 -9.94 -1.58
CA GLN A 213 -14.18 -9.95 -1.25
C GLN A 213 -13.36 -11.00 -2.01
N HIS A 214 -14.01 -12.01 -2.64
CA HIS A 214 -13.35 -12.96 -3.54
C HIS A 214 -13.04 -12.37 -4.92
N ARG A 215 -13.60 -11.20 -5.25
CA ARG A 215 -13.34 -10.45 -6.49
C ARG A 215 -12.45 -9.26 -6.20
N ILE A 216 -11.20 -9.39 -6.56
CA ILE A 216 -10.20 -8.36 -6.28
C ILE A 216 -10.22 -7.32 -7.37
N ARG A 217 -10.44 -6.05 -6.99
CA ARG A 217 -10.65 -4.93 -7.92
C ARG A 217 -9.56 -3.89 -7.83
N ALA A 218 -9.36 -3.16 -8.91
CA ALA A 218 -8.49 -1.99 -8.95
C ALA A 218 -9.11 -0.83 -8.14
N PRO A 219 -8.37 -0.22 -7.19
CA PRO A 219 -8.86 0.93 -6.43
C PRO A 219 -8.89 2.22 -7.24
N PHE A 220 -8.12 2.31 -8.30
CA PHE A 220 -8.06 3.44 -9.24
C PHE A 220 -7.60 2.97 -10.61
N ALA A 221 -7.80 3.81 -11.63
CA ALA A 221 -7.33 3.55 -12.99
C ALA A 221 -5.80 3.75 -13.07
N GLY A 222 -5.11 2.89 -13.80
CA GLY A 222 -3.66 2.96 -13.93
C GLY A 222 -3.08 1.84 -14.78
N VAL A 223 -1.77 1.68 -14.70
CA VAL A 223 -1.02 0.63 -15.41
C VAL A 223 -0.46 -0.36 -14.40
N VAL A 224 -0.57 -1.65 -14.70
CA VAL A 224 0.05 -2.72 -13.89
C VAL A 224 1.54 -2.75 -14.19
N ILE A 225 2.37 -2.51 -13.16
CA ILE A 225 3.83 -2.52 -13.31
C ILE A 225 4.49 -3.82 -12.86
N GLU A 226 3.81 -4.58 -12.01
CA GLU A 226 4.32 -5.82 -11.46
C GLU A 226 3.16 -6.79 -11.20
N ARG A 227 3.35 -8.05 -11.56
CA ARG A 227 2.44 -9.15 -11.27
C ARG A 227 3.11 -10.12 -10.29
N SER A 228 2.61 -10.15 -9.06
CA SER A 228 3.21 -10.95 -7.99
C SER A 228 2.55 -12.32 -7.81
N ALA A 229 1.29 -12.49 -8.26
CA ALA A 229 0.53 -13.73 -8.09
C ALA A 229 0.33 -14.51 -9.40
N GLN A 230 0.10 -15.83 -9.26
CA GLN A 230 -0.22 -16.71 -10.38
C GLN A 230 -1.51 -17.51 -10.10
N PRO A 231 -2.27 -17.91 -11.15
CA PRO A 231 -3.40 -18.81 -10.99
C PRO A 231 -2.97 -20.12 -10.31
N GLY A 232 -3.76 -20.55 -9.34
CA GLY A 232 -3.46 -21.74 -8.51
C GLY A 232 -2.73 -21.46 -7.21
N GLU A 233 -2.14 -20.28 -7.01
CA GLU A 233 -1.48 -19.91 -5.76
C GLU A 233 -2.48 -19.54 -4.65
N MET A 234 -2.05 -19.72 -3.41
CA MET A 234 -2.78 -19.26 -2.22
C MET A 234 -2.33 -17.85 -1.87
N ILE A 235 -3.28 -16.92 -1.72
CA ILE A 235 -3.04 -15.56 -1.26
C ILE A 235 -3.60 -15.38 0.13
N SER A 236 -2.90 -14.61 0.98
CA SER A 236 -3.36 -14.25 2.32
C SER A 236 -3.00 -12.80 2.63
N PRO A 237 -3.84 -12.04 3.36
CA PRO A 237 -3.51 -10.70 3.82
C PRO A 237 -2.38 -10.68 4.85
N MET A 238 -2.11 -11.81 5.49
CA MET A 238 -1.04 -11.96 6.47
C MET A 238 0.06 -12.87 5.93
N SER A 239 1.30 -12.38 5.95
CA SER A 239 2.49 -13.18 5.68
C SER A 239 2.73 -14.14 6.85
N ALA A 240 2.12 -15.31 6.79
CA ALA A 240 2.33 -16.38 7.78
C ALA A 240 3.62 -17.14 7.44
N GLY A 241 4.79 -16.47 7.44
CA GLY A 241 6.12 -17.08 7.53
C GLY A 241 6.48 -18.27 6.65
N GLY A 242 5.65 -18.65 5.67
CA GLY A 242 5.88 -19.77 4.77
C GLY A 242 6.11 -19.31 3.34
N SER A 243 7.02 -19.97 2.62
CA SER A 243 7.38 -19.63 1.23
C SER A 243 6.25 -19.89 0.20
N PHE A 244 5.08 -20.35 0.64
CA PHE A 244 3.94 -20.72 -0.22
C PHE A 244 2.79 -19.70 -0.22
N THR A 245 2.85 -18.64 0.62
CA THR A 245 1.76 -17.65 0.72
C THR A 245 2.27 -16.29 0.28
N ARG A 246 1.65 -15.72 -0.76
CA ARG A 246 1.95 -14.37 -1.23
C ARG A 246 0.94 -13.38 -0.66
N THR A 247 1.38 -12.15 -0.41
CA THR A 247 0.54 -11.09 0.15
C THR A 247 -0.01 -10.13 -0.91
N GLY A 248 0.65 -10.01 -2.07
CA GLY A 248 0.26 -9.13 -3.17
C GLY A 248 -0.17 -9.89 -4.42
N ILE A 249 -1.04 -9.26 -5.22
CA ILE A 249 -1.48 -9.78 -6.52
C ILE A 249 -0.77 -9.06 -7.65
N CYS A 250 -0.84 -7.75 -7.66
CA CYS A 250 -0.17 -6.88 -8.61
C CYS A 250 0.07 -5.50 -8.02
N THR A 251 0.97 -4.74 -8.62
CA THR A 251 1.20 -3.34 -8.30
C THR A 251 0.69 -2.47 -9.44
N ILE A 252 -0.18 -1.50 -9.13
CA ILE A 252 -0.77 -0.55 -10.07
C ILE A 252 -0.20 0.84 -9.81
N VAL A 253 0.08 1.55 -10.88
CA VAL A 253 0.57 2.93 -10.87
C VAL A 253 -0.34 3.81 -11.71
N ASP A 254 -0.72 4.94 -11.15
CA ASP A 254 -1.43 5.97 -11.87
C ASP A 254 -0.44 6.86 -12.64
N MET A 255 -0.42 6.68 -13.96
CA MET A 255 0.46 7.43 -14.86
C MET A 255 0.10 8.91 -14.96
N ASP A 256 -1.10 9.30 -14.60
CA ASP A 256 -1.52 10.70 -14.56
C ASP A 256 -1.01 11.46 -13.33
N SER A 257 -0.59 10.74 -12.30
CA SER A 257 -0.12 11.28 -11.03
C SER A 257 1.41 11.28 -10.88
N ILE A 258 2.14 11.28 -12.00
CA ILE A 258 3.61 11.25 -12.00
C ILE A 258 4.16 12.60 -11.56
N GLU A 259 5.09 12.55 -10.61
CA GLU A 259 5.84 13.68 -10.04
C GLU A 259 7.33 13.32 -9.98
N VAL A 260 8.16 14.29 -9.70
CA VAL A 260 9.60 14.09 -9.46
C VAL A 260 9.89 14.31 -7.98
N GLU A 261 10.59 13.39 -7.36
CA GLU A 261 11.21 13.59 -6.05
C GLU A 261 12.71 13.83 -6.24
N VAL A 262 13.19 14.98 -5.83
CA VAL A 262 14.61 15.31 -5.84
C VAL A 262 15.14 15.52 -4.42
N ASP A 263 16.35 15.05 -4.20
CA ASP A 263 17.08 15.26 -2.95
C ASP A 263 17.94 16.52 -3.07
N VAL A 264 17.53 17.62 -2.43
CA VAL A 264 18.23 18.89 -2.41
C VAL A 264 19.07 18.99 -1.13
N ASN A 265 20.34 19.37 -1.25
CA ASN A 265 21.19 19.56 -0.08
C ASN A 265 20.62 20.66 0.84
N GLU A 266 20.63 20.44 2.16
CA GLU A 266 20.08 21.33 3.17
C GLU A 266 20.66 22.75 3.09
N ALA A 267 21.93 22.88 2.74
CA ALA A 267 22.59 24.18 2.59
C ALA A 267 21.96 25.08 1.51
N PHE A 268 21.26 24.49 0.55
CA PHE A 268 20.67 25.22 -0.58
C PHE A 268 19.15 25.29 -0.55
N ILE A 269 18.49 24.64 0.45
CA ILE A 269 17.03 24.57 0.49
C ILE A 269 16.35 25.93 0.62
N GLY A 270 17.03 26.92 1.24
CA GLY A 270 16.53 28.30 1.36
C GLY A 270 16.33 29.01 0.01
N ARG A 271 16.91 28.50 -1.09
CA ARG A 271 16.74 29.03 -2.46
C ARG A 271 15.57 28.37 -3.20
N VAL A 272 15.01 27.30 -2.68
CA VAL A 272 13.89 26.56 -3.28
C VAL A 272 12.59 27.06 -2.68
N HIS A 273 11.64 27.47 -3.53
CA HIS A 273 10.34 27.98 -3.10
C HIS A 273 9.23 27.19 -3.82
N ALA A 274 8.11 27.00 -3.14
CA ALA A 274 6.93 26.43 -3.78
C ALA A 274 6.49 27.32 -4.95
N GLY A 275 6.12 26.70 -6.07
CA GLY A 275 5.80 27.39 -7.33
C GLY A 275 7.03 27.83 -8.15
N GLY A 276 8.26 27.62 -7.65
CA GLY A 276 9.49 27.91 -8.39
C GLY A 276 9.56 27.15 -9.71
N ARG A 277 10.00 27.83 -10.78
CA ARG A 277 10.21 27.18 -12.08
C ARG A 277 11.50 26.37 -12.06
N VAL A 278 11.44 25.19 -12.61
CA VAL A 278 12.60 24.29 -12.75
C VAL A 278 12.63 23.66 -14.12
N THR A 279 13.82 23.26 -14.52
CA THR A 279 14.04 22.53 -15.75
C THR A 279 14.45 21.12 -15.38
N ALA A 280 13.73 20.12 -15.88
CA ALA A 280 13.99 18.71 -15.64
C ALA A 280 14.53 18.04 -16.88
N VAL A 281 15.54 17.17 -16.73
CA VAL A 281 16.15 16.38 -17.79
C VAL A 281 16.23 14.94 -17.32
N LEU A 282 15.59 14.03 -18.05
CA LEU A 282 15.64 12.60 -17.76
C LEU A 282 17.01 12.03 -18.17
N ASP A 283 17.58 11.16 -17.35
CA ASP A 283 18.85 10.51 -17.69
C ASP A 283 18.74 9.63 -18.96
N ALA A 284 17.54 9.09 -19.26
CA ALA A 284 17.25 8.33 -20.45
C ALA A 284 17.13 9.20 -21.72
N TYR A 285 16.83 10.50 -21.58
CA TYR A 285 16.63 11.44 -22.69
C TYR A 285 17.37 12.76 -22.42
N PRO A 286 18.70 12.79 -22.53
CA PRO A 286 19.51 13.96 -22.14
C PRO A 286 19.23 15.20 -23.01
N ASP A 287 18.77 15.01 -24.24
CA ASP A 287 18.45 16.12 -25.16
C ASP A 287 17.05 16.71 -24.95
N TRP A 288 16.24 16.09 -24.06
CA TRP A 288 14.86 16.52 -23.80
C TRP A 288 14.73 17.27 -22.49
N THR A 289 14.54 18.57 -22.63
CA THR A 289 14.36 19.49 -21.51
C THR A 289 12.87 19.66 -21.23
N ILE A 290 12.43 19.28 -20.03
CA ILE A 290 11.02 19.31 -19.63
C ILE A 290 10.81 20.48 -18.65
N PRO A 291 9.90 21.42 -18.95
CA PRO A 291 9.53 22.46 -18.01
C PRO A 291 8.72 21.83 -16.85
N ALA A 292 9.08 22.21 -15.63
CA ALA A 292 8.47 21.71 -14.42
C ALA A 292 8.39 22.81 -13.36
N SER A 293 7.66 22.55 -12.28
CA SER A 293 7.52 23.49 -11.17
C SER A 293 7.55 22.79 -9.82
N VAL A 294 8.08 23.46 -8.80
CA VAL A 294 8.07 22.95 -7.42
C VAL A 294 6.65 22.92 -6.88
N ILE A 295 6.16 21.73 -6.53
CA ILE A 295 4.84 21.57 -5.88
C ILE A 295 4.95 21.86 -4.39
N ALA A 296 5.91 21.19 -3.73
CA ALA A 296 6.07 21.29 -2.29
C ALA A 296 7.48 20.87 -1.85
N ILE A 297 7.91 21.39 -0.73
CA ILE A 297 9.09 20.95 -0.01
C ILE A 297 8.60 20.08 1.14
N VAL A 298 9.10 18.84 1.23
CA VAL A 298 8.73 17.94 2.32
C VAL A 298 9.47 18.36 3.58
N PRO A 299 8.78 18.71 4.69
CA PRO A 299 9.43 19.26 5.89
C PRO A 299 10.12 18.17 6.73
N THR A 300 10.93 17.35 6.07
CA THR A 300 11.69 16.25 6.68
C THR A 300 13.05 16.18 6.01
N ALA A 301 14.11 16.30 6.79
CA ALA A 301 15.48 16.14 6.31
C ALA A 301 15.95 14.69 6.52
N ASN A 302 16.65 14.17 5.52
CA ASN A 302 17.38 12.92 5.65
C ASN A 302 18.74 13.22 6.31
N ARG A 303 18.95 12.75 7.55
CA ARG A 303 20.17 13.03 8.32
C ARG A 303 21.40 12.38 7.72
N ASP A 304 21.28 11.19 7.14
CA ASP A 304 22.41 10.43 6.58
C ASP A 304 23.00 11.11 5.34
N LYS A 305 22.13 11.78 4.55
CA LYS A 305 22.51 12.45 3.32
C LYS A 305 22.58 13.99 3.44
N ALA A 306 22.13 14.56 4.55
CA ALA A 306 21.93 16.01 4.73
C ALA A 306 21.11 16.63 3.57
N THR A 307 20.02 15.98 3.18
CA THR A 307 19.16 16.40 2.07
C THR A 307 17.71 16.55 2.52
N VAL A 308 16.99 17.44 1.84
CA VAL A 308 15.56 17.66 1.98
C VAL A 308 14.89 17.26 0.67
N LYS A 309 13.81 16.51 0.76
CA LYS A 309 13.03 16.09 -0.42
C LYS A 309 12.18 17.24 -0.94
N VAL A 310 12.28 17.47 -2.24
CA VAL A 310 11.46 18.45 -2.95
C VAL A 310 10.63 17.73 -4.00
N ARG A 311 9.32 17.99 -4.02
CA ARG A 311 8.38 17.44 -5.00
C ARG A 311 8.17 18.45 -6.11
N ILE A 312 8.26 17.96 -7.34
CA ILE A 312 8.23 18.78 -8.56
C ILE A 312 7.22 18.14 -9.51
N GLY A 313 6.35 18.97 -10.06
CA GLY A 313 5.34 18.54 -11.06
C GLY A 313 5.79 18.89 -12.46
N PHE A 314 5.57 17.97 -13.38
CA PHE A 314 5.75 18.23 -14.80
C PHE A 314 4.66 19.15 -15.34
N ALA A 315 5.03 20.11 -16.19
CA ALA A 315 4.07 20.95 -16.89
C ALA A 315 3.42 20.19 -18.06
N ILE A 316 4.07 19.16 -18.58
CA ILE A 316 3.64 18.33 -19.71
C ILE A 316 3.62 16.88 -19.29
N LYS A 317 2.53 16.18 -19.61
CA LYS A 317 2.42 14.74 -19.44
C LYS A 317 2.81 14.06 -20.75
N ASP A 318 3.76 13.14 -20.68
CA ASP A 318 4.22 12.40 -21.86
C ASP A 318 4.37 10.91 -21.48
N PRO A 319 3.87 9.97 -22.28
CA PRO A 319 3.95 8.52 -22.00
C PRO A 319 5.40 7.97 -21.95
N ARG A 320 6.39 8.72 -22.39
CA ARG A 320 7.81 8.36 -22.27
C ARG A 320 8.35 8.54 -20.83
N ILE A 321 7.66 9.29 -19.99
CA ILE A 321 8.04 9.51 -18.60
C ILE A 321 7.53 8.32 -17.79
N LEU A 322 8.43 7.41 -17.40
CA LEU A 322 8.07 6.22 -16.63
C LEU A 322 8.49 6.37 -15.17
N PRO A 323 7.73 5.77 -14.24
CA PRO A 323 8.14 5.70 -12.82
C PRO A 323 9.53 5.10 -12.66
N ASP A 324 10.20 5.50 -11.60
CA ASP A 324 11.54 5.05 -11.19
C ASP A 324 12.69 5.45 -12.16
N MET A 325 12.43 6.29 -13.20
CA MET A 325 13.49 6.88 -14.02
C MET A 325 14.31 7.92 -13.25
N GLY A 326 15.64 7.91 -13.46
CA GLY A 326 16.55 8.94 -12.97
C GLY A 326 16.33 10.28 -13.69
N ILE A 327 16.39 11.36 -12.93
CA ILE A 327 16.18 12.71 -13.47
C ILE A 327 17.08 13.72 -12.76
N LYS A 328 17.56 14.70 -13.53
CA LYS A 328 18.28 15.87 -13.04
C LYS A 328 17.41 17.11 -13.16
N VAL A 329 17.32 17.87 -12.10
CA VAL A 329 16.52 19.08 -12.04
C VAL A 329 17.42 20.28 -11.78
N SER A 330 17.31 21.28 -12.63
CA SER A 330 17.99 22.57 -12.50
C SER A 330 16.98 23.61 -12.02
N PHE A 331 17.22 24.18 -10.85
CA PHE A 331 16.40 25.26 -10.31
C PHE A 331 16.81 26.58 -10.95
N LEU A 332 15.84 27.29 -11.52
CA LEU A 332 16.04 28.61 -12.10
C LEU A 332 15.97 29.67 -10.99
N ASP A 333 17.04 30.38 -10.78
CA ASP A 333 17.03 31.51 -9.82
C ASP A 333 16.02 32.59 -10.28
N PRO A 334 15.12 33.08 -9.40
CA PRO A 334 14.16 34.11 -9.74
C PRO A 334 14.84 35.46 -10.09
N ASP A 335 16.10 35.65 -9.69
CA ASP A 335 16.89 36.87 -9.94
C ASP A 335 17.82 36.80 -11.15
N GLY A 336 17.63 35.83 -12.03
CA GLY A 336 18.41 35.70 -13.28
C GLY A 336 18.02 36.78 -14.30
N PRO A 337 18.97 37.26 -15.15
CA PRO A 337 18.80 38.47 -16.02
C PRO A 337 17.73 38.35 -17.11
N GLY A 338 16.87 37.35 -17.06
CA GLY A 338 15.76 37.11 -18.03
C GLY A 338 14.37 37.57 -17.57
N ALA A 339 14.16 37.94 -16.31
CA ALA A 339 12.84 38.26 -15.79
C ALA A 339 12.46 39.78 -15.87
N SER A 340 13.39 40.65 -16.24
CA SER A 340 13.16 42.11 -16.21
C SER A 340 12.61 42.72 -17.50
N ALA A 341 12.30 41.95 -18.55
CA ALA A 341 11.90 42.47 -19.85
C ALA A 341 10.38 42.61 -20.11
N ALA A 342 9.53 42.30 -19.13
CA ALA A 342 8.08 42.24 -19.38
C ALA A 342 7.19 43.05 -18.44
N ALA A 343 7.68 44.11 -17.77
CA ALA A 343 6.84 44.91 -16.92
C ALA A 343 7.25 46.43 -16.94
N HIS A 344 7.04 47.06 -18.06
CA HIS A 344 6.85 48.55 -18.06
C HIS A 344 5.63 48.83 -18.95
N PRO A 345 4.46 49.11 -18.38
CA PRO A 345 3.42 49.84 -19.11
C PRO A 345 3.83 51.31 -19.15
N SER A 346 4.17 51.80 -20.35
CA SER A 346 4.26 53.22 -20.66
C SER A 346 2.96 53.90 -20.29
N ARG A 347 3.01 54.88 -19.42
CA ARG A 347 1.97 55.83 -19.10
C ARG A 347 1.92 56.85 -20.24
N PRO A 348 0.78 57.10 -20.87
CA PRO A 348 0.65 58.26 -21.71
C PRO A 348 0.33 59.51 -20.86
N ASP A 349 0.88 60.63 -21.29
CA ASP A 349 0.64 61.99 -20.82
C ASP A 349 -0.85 62.40 -21.01
#